data_5bafe73015a4067b9902e25fb2471825
#
_entry.id   5bafe73015a4067b9902e25fb2471825
#
_cell.length_a   1.000
_cell.length_b   1.000
_cell.length_c   1.000
_cell.angle_alpha   90.00
_cell.angle_beta   90.00
_cell.angle_gamma   90.00
#
_symmetry.space_group_name_H-M   'P 1'
#
loop_
_entity.id
_entity.type
_entity.pdbx_description
1 polymer ?
#
loop_
_entity_poly.entity_id
_entity_poly.type
_entity_poly.pdbx_seq_one_letter_code
_entity_poly.pdbx_strand_id
1 'polypeptide(L)'
;MRLFKRLLKKNKVIIVLLWALLGATTTAQALDGSAILQQVDRNLNPESYEMYRKLINIEPDGTKKEFVLYSVKKGQDKMVALFLSPASEKGRSTLRLNDNMWLYIPNVGKPIRITSLQSVVGGVFNNSDILRLDYSAEYDVASMTEEGDRYMLELKAKSNSIAYDSLKMQVDKEALVPTTIECFAASGMLIKTLYYKEPKDFGNGIVRPSVLETDSPLYKGYKSAMVYAKIAPKKLADEVFSLNHLSRVDELR
;
A
#
# COMPACT_ATOMS: atom_id res chain seq x y z
N MET A 1 -19.59 59.83 -46.29
CA MET A 1 -20.20 59.26 -45.04
C MET A 1 -20.48 57.74 -45.11
N ARG A 2 -20.37 57.03 -46.23
CA ARG A 2 -20.56 55.57 -46.34
C ARG A 2 -19.29 54.72 -46.19
N LEU A 3 -18.10 55.30 -46.41
CA LEU A 3 -16.83 54.57 -46.27
C LEU A 3 -16.37 54.37 -44.78
N PHE A 4 -16.64 55.35 -43.94
CA PHE A 4 -16.27 55.31 -42.53
C PHE A 4 -17.02 54.25 -41.68
N LYS A 5 -18.26 53.96 -42.07
CA LYS A 5 -19.05 52.91 -41.38
C LYS A 5 -18.63 51.45 -41.71
N ARG A 6 -17.89 51.26 -42.81
CA ARG A 6 -17.40 49.92 -43.22
C ARG A 6 -16.11 49.51 -42.50
N LEU A 7 -15.26 50.51 -42.12
CA LEU A 7 -14.01 50.29 -41.39
C LEU A 7 -14.29 49.95 -39.91
N LEU A 8 -15.29 50.58 -39.28
CA LEU A 8 -15.67 50.28 -37.91
C LEU A 8 -16.31 48.90 -37.72
N LYS A 9 -16.94 48.34 -38.75
CA LYS A 9 -17.54 46.97 -38.67
C LYS A 9 -16.49 45.89 -38.80
N LYS A 10 -15.36 46.08 -39.51
CA LYS A 10 -14.27 45.12 -39.64
C LYS A 10 -13.42 45.02 -38.35
N ASN A 11 -13.22 46.14 -37.68
CA ASN A 11 -12.43 46.16 -36.42
C ASN A 11 -13.16 45.54 -35.23
N LYS A 12 -14.49 45.56 -35.18
CA LYS A 12 -15.28 44.91 -34.14
C LYS A 12 -15.22 43.38 -34.22
N VAL A 13 -15.16 42.84 -35.42
CA VAL A 13 -15.04 41.37 -35.60
C VAL A 13 -13.64 40.85 -35.23
N ILE A 14 -12.59 41.62 -35.48
CA ILE A 14 -11.20 41.26 -35.12
C ILE A 14 -11.00 41.31 -33.59
N ILE A 15 -11.59 42.29 -32.90
CA ILE A 15 -11.51 42.42 -31.43
C ILE A 15 -12.26 41.27 -30.72
N VAL A 16 -13.42 40.82 -31.27
CA VAL A 16 -14.16 39.69 -30.70
C VAL A 16 -13.42 38.38 -30.90
N LEU A 17 -12.70 38.19 -32.03
CA LEU A 17 -11.88 37.02 -32.27
C LEU A 17 -10.59 36.95 -31.42
N LEU A 18 -10.02 38.11 -31.02
CA LEU A 18 -8.88 38.14 -30.09
C LEU A 18 -9.27 37.83 -28.65
N TRP A 19 -10.50 38.09 -28.24
CA TRP A 19 -10.99 37.76 -26.88
C TRP A 19 -11.40 36.30 -26.72
N ALA A 20 -11.69 35.57 -27.82
CA ALA A 20 -12.02 34.17 -27.78
C ALA A 20 -10.79 33.23 -27.64
N LEU A 21 -9.57 33.76 -27.86
CA LEU A 21 -8.32 32.98 -27.72
C LEU A 21 -7.67 33.07 -26.32
N LEU A 22 -8.19 33.91 -25.41
CA LEU A 22 -7.65 34.06 -24.05
C LEU A 22 -8.39 33.22 -22.98
N GLY A 23 -9.30 32.32 -23.36
CA GLY A 23 -10.19 31.63 -22.43
C GLY A 23 -9.89 30.16 -22.17
N ALA A 24 -8.80 29.57 -22.70
CA ALA A 24 -8.44 28.17 -22.42
C ALA A 24 -7.18 28.07 -21.54
N THR A 25 -7.20 28.69 -20.37
CA THR A 25 -6.31 28.26 -19.30
C THR A 25 -6.89 26.95 -18.79
N THR A 26 -6.43 25.82 -19.34
CA THR A 26 -6.53 24.54 -18.64
C THR A 26 -5.78 24.71 -17.32
N THR A 27 -6.50 24.96 -16.25
CA THR A 27 -5.97 24.75 -14.91
C THR A 27 -5.61 23.29 -14.83
N ALA A 28 -4.32 22.96 -15.02
CA ALA A 28 -3.80 21.69 -14.59
C ALA A 28 -4.11 21.62 -13.09
N GLN A 29 -5.13 20.83 -12.75
CA GLN A 29 -5.49 20.60 -11.36
C GLN A 29 -4.31 19.86 -10.76
N ALA A 30 -3.53 20.55 -9.91
CA ALA A 30 -2.44 19.91 -9.18
C ALA A 30 -3.06 18.68 -8.47
N LEU A 31 -2.48 17.50 -8.69
CA LEU A 31 -2.94 16.30 -8.03
C LEU A 31 -2.86 16.55 -6.52
N ASP A 32 -4.00 16.44 -5.84
CA ASP A 32 -4.08 16.49 -4.39
C ASP A 32 -3.37 15.26 -3.81
N GLY A 33 -2.65 15.43 -2.71
CA GLY A 33 -1.94 14.35 -2.03
C GLY A 33 -2.83 13.14 -1.71
N SER A 34 -4.09 13.37 -1.37
CA SER A 34 -5.07 12.29 -1.14
C SER A 34 -5.38 11.51 -2.42
N ALA A 35 -5.47 12.17 -3.57
CA ALA A 35 -5.66 11.52 -4.86
C ALA A 35 -4.42 10.69 -5.26
N ILE A 36 -3.21 11.20 -4.98
CA ILE A 36 -1.96 10.45 -5.18
C ILE A 36 -1.94 9.21 -4.29
N LEU A 37 -2.26 9.33 -3.00
CA LEU A 37 -2.27 8.20 -2.07
C LEU A 37 -3.26 7.10 -2.50
N GLN A 38 -4.46 7.48 -2.95
CA GLN A 38 -5.43 6.54 -3.51
C GLN A 38 -4.92 5.88 -4.81
N GLN A 39 -4.16 6.60 -5.65
CA GLN A 39 -3.57 6.01 -6.85
C GLN A 39 -2.45 5.03 -6.49
N VAL A 40 -1.63 5.34 -5.49
CA VAL A 40 -0.63 4.42 -4.91
C VAL A 40 -1.29 3.11 -4.48
N ASP A 41 -2.41 3.17 -3.77
CA ASP A 41 -3.14 1.97 -3.33
C ASP A 41 -3.61 1.13 -4.52
N ARG A 42 -4.21 1.77 -5.54
CA ARG A 42 -4.67 1.08 -6.77
C ARG A 42 -3.53 0.43 -7.55
N ASN A 43 -2.37 1.10 -7.61
CA ASN A 43 -1.19 0.57 -8.31
C ASN A 43 -0.51 -0.56 -7.53
N LEU A 44 -0.58 -0.53 -6.19
CA LEU A 44 -0.05 -1.59 -5.36
C LEU A 44 -0.91 -2.85 -5.39
N ASN A 45 -2.24 -2.72 -5.38
CA ASN A 45 -3.11 -3.89 -5.24
C ASN A 45 -4.46 -3.70 -5.92
N PRO A 46 -5.02 -4.75 -6.59
CA PRO A 46 -6.41 -4.79 -6.99
C PRO A 46 -7.34 -4.71 -5.77
N GLU A 47 -8.61 -4.37 -5.99
CA GLU A 47 -9.64 -4.31 -4.94
C GLU A 47 -9.86 -5.67 -4.25
N SER A 48 -9.83 -6.75 -5.03
CA SER A 48 -9.96 -8.11 -4.52
C SER A 48 -8.99 -9.04 -5.25
N TYR A 49 -8.10 -9.69 -4.49
CA TYR A 49 -7.02 -10.48 -5.08
C TYR A 49 -6.53 -11.61 -4.18
N GLU A 50 -5.79 -12.53 -4.82
CA GLU A 50 -4.90 -13.48 -4.15
C GLU A 50 -3.44 -13.14 -4.42
N MET A 51 -2.55 -13.48 -3.48
CA MET A 51 -1.10 -13.38 -3.69
C MET A 51 -0.34 -14.52 -3.04
N TYR A 52 0.81 -14.86 -3.67
CA TYR A 52 1.85 -15.71 -3.09
C TYR A 52 3.09 -14.88 -2.88
N ARG A 53 3.69 -15.00 -1.70
CA ARG A 53 4.90 -14.26 -1.34
C ARG A 53 5.81 -15.08 -0.44
N LYS A 54 7.10 -14.79 -0.51
CA LYS A 54 8.12 -15.32 0.39
C LYS A 54 8.49 -14.23 1.39
N LEU A 55 8.47 -14.55 2.66
CA LEU A 55 9.02 -13.74 3.74
C LEU A 55 10.39 -14.31 4.12
N ILE A 56 11.42 -13.46 4.17
CA ILE A 56 12.79 -13.82 4.51
C ILE A 56 13.21 -12.96 5.69
N ASN A 57 13.51 -13.57 6.82
CA ASN A 57 14.13 -12.90 7.95
C ASN A 57 15.63 -13.18 7.95
N ILE A 58 16.44 -12.14 8.11
CA ILE A 58 17.89 -12.19 8.10
C ILE A 58 18.37 -11.73 9.47
N GLU A 59 19.02 -12.61 10.19
CA GLU A 59 19.60 -12.35 11.51
C GLU A 59 20.96 -11.62 11.39
N PRO A 60 21.49 -11.01 12.46
CA PRO A 60 22.75 -10.27 12.40
C PRO A 60 23.97 -11.11 11.98
N ASP A 61 23.94 -12.42 12.21
CA ASP A 61 24.97 -13.38 11.79
C ASP A 61 24.83 -13.84 10.33
N GLY A 62 23.81 -13.32 9.61
CA GLY A 62 23.52 -13.69 8.23
C GLY A 62 22.60 -14.91 8.08
N THR A 63 22.21 -15.56 9.16
CA THR A 63 21.25 -16.69 9.15
C THR A 63 19.93 -16.24 8.54
N LYS A 64 19.38 -17.03 7.60
CA LYS A 64 18.12 -16.75 6.92
C LYS A 64 17.04 -17.74 7.33
N LYS A 65 15.86 -17.21 7.65
CA LYS A 65 14.63 -17.99 7.88
C LYS A 65 13.62 -17.61 6.81
N GLU A 66 13.14 -18.58 6.05
CA GLU A 66 12.23 -18.37 4.93
C GLU A 66 10.85 -18.96 5.21
N PHE A 67 9.83 -18.20 4.83
CA PHE A 67 8.42 -18.58 4.99
C PHE A 67 7.69 -18.31 3.68
N VAL A 68 6.83 -19.21 3.25
CA VAL A 68 5.96 -18.99 2.09
C VAL A 68 4.55 -18.75 2.60
N LEU A 69 3.94 -17.68 2.10
CA LEU A 69 2.60 -17.26 2.47
C LEU A 69 1.69 -17.20 1.23
N TYR A 70 0.47 -17.65 1.41
CA TYR A 70 -0.67 -17.34 0.56
C TYR A 70 -1.53 -16.30 1.26
N SER A 71 -2.08 -15.34 0.54
CA SER A 71 -2.95 -14.32 1.12
C SER A 71 -4.06 -13.94 0.16
N VAL A 72 -5.20 -13.56 0.72
CA VAL A 72 -6.34 -13.00 0.00
C VAL A 72 -6.79 -11.70 0.66
N LYS A 73 -7.17 -10.71 -0.17
CA LYS A 73 -7.72 -9.42 0.27
C LYS A 73 -9.02 -9.13 -0.48
N LYS A 74 -9.98 -8.53 0.19
CA LYS A 74 -11.21 -8.01 -0.42
C LYS A 74 -11.56 -6.65 0.18
N GLY A 75 -11.79 -5.67 -0.70
CA GLY A 75 -12.08 -4.30 -0.27
C GLY A 75 -10.94 -3.68 0.53
N GLN A 76 -11.27 -2.69 1.35
CA GLN A 76 -10.31 -1.93 2.15
C GLN A 76 -10.16 -2.41 3.58
N ASP A 77 -10.92 -3.44 3.99
CA ASP A 77 -11.12 -3.81 5.39
C ASP A 77 -10.85 -5.28 5.71
N LYS A 78 -10.62 -6.15 4.70
CA LYS A 78 -10.55 -7.60 4.89
C LYS A 78 -9.30 -8.20 4.27
N MET A 79 -8.51 -8.92 5.07
CA MET A 79 -7.35 -9.66 4.61
C MET A 79 -7.12 -10.93 5.43
N VAL A 80 -6.75 -12.01 4.74
CA VAL A 80 -6.31 -13.27 5.34
C VAL A 80 -4.94 -13.64 4.79
N ALA A 81 -4.05 -14.14 5.66
CA ALA A 81 -2.78 -14.73 5.26
C ALA A 81 -2.62 -16.11 5.88
N LEU A 82 -2.11 -17.06 5.09
CA LEU A 82 -1.85 -18.46 5.45
C LEU A 82 -0.38 -18.78 5.22
N PHE A 83 0.27 -19.36 6.22
CA PHE A 83 1.62 -19.90 6.09
C PHE A 83 1.57 -21.29 5.42
N LEU A 84 2.33 -21.45 4.34
CA LEU A 84 2.46 -22.69 3.57
C LEU A 84 3.72 -23.46 3.93
N SER A 85 4.79 -22.76 4.32
CA SER A 85 6.07 -23.33 4.76
C SER A 85 6.79 -22.38 5.73
N PRO A 86 7.74 -22.86 6.53
CA PRO A 86 8.15 -24.27 6.70
C PRO A 86 7.07 -25.11 7.38
N ALA A 87 7.33 -26.42 7.54
CA ALA A 87 6.37 -27.35 8.14
C ALA A 87 5.92 -26.95 9.56
N SER A 88 6.83 -26.32 10.34
CA SER A 88 6.53 -25.81 11.69
C SER A 88 5.48 -24.70 11.72
N GLU A 89 5.32 -23.93 10.62
CA GLU A 89 4.37 -22.82 10.51
C GLU A 89 3.17 -23.15 9.61
N LYS A 90 3.22 -24.28 8.91
CA LYS A 90 2.18 -24.65 7.94
C LYS A 90 0.80 -24.73 8.59
N GLY A 91 -0.19 -24.08 7.94
CA GLY A 91 -1.57 -24.01 8.43
C GLY A 91 -1.83 -22.85 9.42
N ARG A 92 -0.77 -22.18 9.94
CA ARG A 92 -0.93 -20.96 10.69
C ARG A 92 -1.57 -19.90 9.80
N SER A 93 -2.68 -19.33 10.22
CA SER A 93 -3.40 -18.30 9.46
C SER A 93 -3.72 -17.08 10.31
N THR A 94 -3.78 -15.92 9.67
CA THR A 94 -4.12 -14.66 10.32
C THR A 94 -5.25 -13.99 9.55
N LEU A 95 -6.19 -13.40 10.27
CA LEU A 95 -7.31 -12.62 9.72
C LEU A 95 -7.20 -11.19 10.22
N ARG A 96 -7.41 -10.24 9.33
CA ARG A 96 -7.68 -8.85 9.65
C ARG A 96 -9.07 -8.45 9.16
N LEU A 97 -9.86 -7.85 10.04
CA LEU A 97 -11.13 -7.17 9.75
C LEU A 97 -11.05 -5.76 10.36
N ASN A 98 -10.96 -4.74 9.53
CA ASN A 98 -10.67 -3.38 9.99
C ASN A 98 -9.44 -3.36 10.91
N ASP A 99 -9.59 -2.86 12.13
CA ASP A 99 -8.53 -2.77 13.15
C ASP A 99 -8.33 -4.05 13.95
N ASN A 100 -9.17 -5.06 13.73
CA ASN A 100 -9.14 -6.29 14.51
C ASN A 100 -8.33 -7.37 13.79
N MET A 101 -7.44 -8.03 14.53
CA MET A 101 -6.58 -9.09 14.00
C MET A 101 -6.65 -10.33 14.86
N TRP A 102 -6.66 -11.50 14.21
CA TRP A 102 -6.67 -12.82 14.87
C TRP A 102 -5.65 -13.73 14.21
N LEU A 103 -5.10 -14.59 15.06
CA LEU A 103 -4.18 -15.66 14.67
C LEU A 103 -4.84 -17.01 14.98
N TYR A 104 -4.82 -17.91 14.01
CA TYR A 104 -5.14 -19.33 14.18
C TYR A 104 -3.86 -20.15 14.05
N ILE A 105 -3.65 -21.05 15.00
CA ILE A 105 -2.56 -22.04 14.99
C ILE A 105 -3.23 -23.42 15.06
N PRO A 106 -2.97 -24.35 14.12
CA PRO A 106 -3.65 -25.65 14.05
C PRO A 106 -3.66 -26.43 15.38
N ASN A 107 -2.52 -26.46 16.08
CA ASN A 107 -2.40 -27.21 17.34
C ASN A 107 -3.11 -26.54 18.53
N VAL A 108 -3.49 -25.26 18.41
CA VAL A 108 -4.28 -24.53 19.41
C VAL A 108 -5.78 -24.71 19.16
N GLY A 109 -6.16 -24.84 17.89
CA GLY A 109 -7.51 -25.17 17.44
C GLY A 109 -8.54 -24.04 17.53
N LYS A 110 -8.18 -22.85 18.07
CA LYS A 110 -9.06 -21.68 18.16
C LYS A 110 -8.32 -20.39 17.82
N PRO A 111 -9.00 -19.40 17.19
CA PRO A 111 -8.42 -18.09 16.94
C PRO A 111 -8.14 -17.33 18.24
N ILE A 112 -6.97 -16.68 18.31
CA ILE A 112 -6.59 -15.77 19.40
C ILE A 112 -6.42 -14.36 18.84
N ARG A 113 -6.76 -13.35 19.61
CA ARG A 113 -6.59 -11.96 19.22
C ARG A 113 -5.13 -11.55 19.28
N ILE A 114 -4.65 -10.83 18.25
CA ILE A 114 -3.28 -10.34 18.16
C ILE A 114 -3.27 -8.83 17.91
N THR A 115 -2.11 -8.20 18.11
CA THR A 115 -1.92 -6.76 17.90
C THR A 115 -1.19 -6.47 16.60
N SER A 116 -1.39 -5.26 16.06
CA SER A 116 -0.80 -4.81 14.80
C SER A 116 0.74 -4.77 14.84
N LEU A 117 1.32 -4.32 15.95
CA LEU A 117 2.78 -4.16 16.12
C LEU A 117 3.53 -5.44 16.47
N GLN A 118 2.84 -6.52 16.80
CA GLN A 118 3.49 -7.79 17.14
C GLN A 118 4.29 -8.33 15.96
N SER A 119 5.59 -8.63 16.20
CA SER A 119 6.48 -9.21 15.19
C SER A 119 5.94 -10.54 14.65
N VAL A 120 6.11 -10.74 13.36
CA VAL A 120 5.73 -11.99 12.68
C VAL A 120 6.97 -12.87 12.55
N VAL A 121 6.90 -14.07 13.13
CA VAL A 121 7.94 -15.12 13.10
C VAL A 121 9.35 -14.60 13.41
N GLY A 122 9.45 -13.65 14.34
CA GLY A 122 10.74 -13.13 14.83
C GLY A 122 11.47 -12.17 13.89
N GLY A 123 10.83 -11.71 12.81
CA GLY A 123 11.41 -10.75 11.87
C GLY A 123 11.10 -9.29 12.18
N VAL A 124 11.54 -8.39 11.30
CA VAL A 124 11.28 -6.94 11.39
C VAL A 124 9.86 -6.59 10.95
N PHE A 125 9.23 -7.40 10.09
CA PHE A 125 7.81 -7.22 9.74
C PHE A 125 6.91 -7.58 10.92
N ASN A 126 5.86 -6.80 11.11
CA ASN A 126 4.80 -7.04 12.09
C ASN A 126 3.47 -7.45 11.41
N ASN A 127 2.45 -7.73 12.20
CA ASN A 127 1.15 -8.14 11.67
C ASN A 127 0.54 -7.10 10.73
N SER A 128 0.71 -5.80 11.00
CA SER A 128 0.22 -4.73 10.13
C SER A 128 0.91 -4.73 8.76
N ASP A 129 2.19 -5.07 8.69
CA ASP A 129 2.91 -5.18 7.42
C ASP A 129 2.46 -6.40 6.60
N ILE A 130 2.20 -7.53 7.29
CA ILE A 130 1.75 -8.78 6.64
C ILE A 130 0.29 -8.68 6.19
N LEU A 131 -0.57 -8.05 7.01
CA LEU A 131 -2.01 -7.90 6.78
C LEU A 131 -2.35 -6.46 6.35
N ARG A 132 -1.52 -5.88 5.48
CA ARG A 132 -1.66 -4.49 5.06
C ARG A 132 -2.97 -4.27 4.31
N LEU A 133 -3.71 -3.29 4.75
CA LEU A 133 -4.81 -2.67 4.01
C LEU A 133 -4.28 -1.54 3.12
N ASP A 134 -5.18 -0.79 2.50
CA ASP A 134 -4.80 0.37 1.70
C ASP A 134 -4.32 1.52 2.61
N TYR A 135 -3.32 2.25 2.17
CA TYR A 135 -2.80 3.38 2.94
C TYR A 135 -3.86 4.46 3.16
N SER A 136 -4.64 4.76 2.13
CA SER A 136 -5.73 5.74 2.22
C SER A 136 -6.87 5.32 3.15
N ALA A 137 -7.01 4.02 3.46
CA ALA A 137 -7.94 3.54 4.46
C ALA A 137 -7.46 3.86 5.89
N GLU A 138 -6.15 3.80 6.13
CA GLU A 138 -5.54 3.94 7.46
C GLU A 138 -5.01 5.35 7.75
N TYR A 139 -4.65 6.12 6.71
CA TYR A 139 -3.94 7.40 6.87
C TYR A 139 -4.61 8.54 6.11
N ASP A 140 -4.53 9.75 6.67
CA ASP A 140 -4.79 11.01 6.00
C ASP A 140 -3.46 11.64 5.57
N VAL A 141 -3.47 12.37 4.43
CA VAL A 141 -2.32 13.16 3.99
C VAL A 141 -2.28 14.45 4.77
N ALA A 142 -1.26 14.63 5.60
CA ALA A 142 -1.04 15.85 6.38
C ALA A 142 -0.35 16.94 5.55
N SER A 143 0.63 16.54 4.71
CA SER A 143 1.32 17.44 3.79
C SER A 143 1.85 16.70 2.58
N MET A 144 2.09 17.43 1.48
CA MET A 144 2.74 16.95 0.28
C MET A 144 3.70 18.00 -0.25
N THR A 145 4.90 17.59 -0.64
CA THR A 145 5.86 18.39 -1.40
C THR A 145 6.36 17.60 -2.60
N GLU A 146 6.99 18.30 -3.54
CA GLU A 146 7.59 17.70 -4.72
C GLU A 146 9.11 17.88 -4.68
N GLU A 147 9.84 16.77 -4.86
CA GLU A 147 11.31 16.76 -4.90
C GLU A 147 11.78 15.96 -6.12
N GLY A 148 12.21 16.68 -7.16
CA GLY A 148 12.64 16.06 -8.42
C GLY A 148 11.54 15.18 -9.05
N ASP A 149 11.82 13.90 -9.19
CA ASP A 149 10.94 12.88 -9.74
C ASP A 149 9.99 12.23 -8.71
N ARG A 150 9.89 12.78 -7.48
CA ARG A 150 9.13 12.19 -6.38
C ARG A 150 8.11 13.16 -5.78
N TYR A 151 7.00 12.58 -5.31
CA TYR A 151 6.13 13.20 -4.31
C TYR A 151 6.59 12.75 -2.93
N MET A 152 6.69 13.69 -1.99
CA MET A 152 6.97 13.46 -0.58
C MET A 152 5.68 13.65 0.20
N LEU A 153 5.06 12.57 0.68
CA LEU A 153 3.83 12.60 1.46
C LEU A 153 4.14 12.40 2.93
N GLU A 154 3.64 13.29 3.78
CA GLU A 154 3.55 13.05 5.22
C GLU A 154 2.13 12.58 5.54
N LEU A 155 2.02 11.40 6.14
CA LEU A 155 0.76 10.74 6.42
C LEU A 155 0.55 10.64 7.93
N LYS A 156 -0.66 10.87 8.38
CA LYS A 156 -1.07 10.76 9.78
C LYS A 156 -2.12 9.67 9.96
N ALA A 157 -1.92 8.80 10.95
CA ALA A 157 -2.88 7.74 11.25
C ALA A 157 -4.25 8.29 11.64
N LYS A 158 -5.33 7.70 11.10
CA LYS A 158 -6.71 8.07 11.36
C LYS A 158 -7.20 7.66 12.76
N SER A 159 -6.53 6.68 13.37
CA SER A 159 -6.86 6.19 14.71
C SER A 159 -5.64 5.65 15.44
N ASN A 160 -5.74 5.55 16.77
CA ASN A 160 -4.68 5.02 17.63
C ASN A 160 -4.51 3.48 17.55
N SER A 161 -5.39 2.78 16.83
CA SER A 161 -5.30 1.32 16.58
C SER A 161 -4.35 0.99 15.42
N ILE A 162 -4.00 1.99 14.59
CA ILE A 162 -3.06 1.85 13.48
C ILE A 162 -1.64 1.70 14.02
N ALA A 163 -0.85 0.83 13.38
CA ALA A 163 0.46 0.41 13.88
C ALA A 163 1.49 1.55 14.00
N TYR A 164 1.46 2.50 13.07
CA TYR A 164 2.38 3.63 13.04
C TYR A 164 1.60 4.93 13.09
N ASP A 165 2.00 5.84 13.97
CA ASP A 165 1.32 7.13 14.17
C ASP A 165 1.43 8.05 12.93
N SER A 166 2.60 8.00 12.27
CA SER A 166 2.81 8.73 11.02
C SER A 166 3.76 7.99 10.09
N LEU A 167 3.65 8.32 8.79
CA LEU A 167 4.53 7.83 7.74
C LEU A 167 5.11 8.99 6.95
N LYS A 168 6.37 8.87 6.51
CA LYS A 168 6.93 9.69 5.43
C LYS A 168 7.10 8.79 4.22
N MET A 169 6.31 9.05 3.18
CA MET A 169 6.25 8.22 1.98
C MET A 169 6.82 8.98 0.79
N GLN A 170 7.83 8.40 0.14
CA GLN A 170 8.33 8.84 -1.15
C GLN A 170 7.62 8.06 -2.25
N VAL A 171 7.00 8.75 -3.19
CA VAL A 171 6.24 8.16 -4.30
C VAL A 171 6.89 8.57 -5.61
N ASP A 172 7.19 7.61 -6.48
CA ASP A 172 7.63 7.87 -7.84
C ASP A 172 6.52 8.56 -8.64
N LYS A 173 6.83 9.66 -9.33
CA LYS A 173 5.83 10.47 -10.05
C LYS A 173 5.27 9.80 -11.29
N GLU A 174 6.05 8.97 -11.95
CA GLU A 174 5.64 8.28 -13.18
C GLU A 174 4.82 7.04 -12.88
N ALA A 175 5.35 6.15 -12.02
CA ALA A 175 4.72 4.88 -11.69
C ALA A 175 3.63 5.01 -10.63
N LEU A 176 3.61 6.10 -9.85
CA LEU A 176 2.73 6.33 -8.69
C LEU A 176 2.72 5.12 -7.75
N VAL A 177 3.92 4.63 -7.42
CA VAL A 177 4.16 3.61 -6.39
C VAL A 177 5.18 4.14 -5.37
N PRO A 178 5.14 3.67 -4.12
CA PRO A 178 6.13 4.10 -3.13
C PRO A 178 7.51 3.52 -3.48
N THR A 179 8.56 4.30 -3.20
CA THR A 179 9.95 3.86 -3.24
C THR A 179 10.48 3.60 -1.83
N THR A 180 10.12 4.47 -0.89
CA THR A 180 10.54 4.39 0.51
C THR A 180 9.42 4.87 1.42
N ILE A 181 9.23 4.20 2.56
CA ILE A 181 8.31 4.65 3.61
C ILE A 181 9.02 4.52 4.95
N GLU A 182 9.18 5.64 5.64
CA GLU A 182 9.62 5.69 7.03
C GLU A 182 8.41 5.65 7.97
N CYS A 183 8.42 4.76 8.96
CA CYS A 183 7.32 4.51 9.88
C CYS A 183 7.69 5.02 11.29
N PHE A 184 6.87 5.91 11.84
CA PHE A 184 7.15 6.58 13.11
C PHE A 184 6.13 6.25 14.19
N ALA A 185 6.61 6.21 15.44
CA ALA A 185 5.77 6.20 16.65
C ALA A 185 5.22 7.60 16.93
N ALA A 186 4.23 7.71 17.83
CA ALA A 186 3.66 8.98 18.31
C ALA A 186 4.71 9.91 18.96
N SER A 187 5.80 9.36 19.50
CA SER A 187 6.94 10.12 20.03
C SER A 187 7.82 10.75 18.94
N GLY A 188 7.57 10.48 17.66
CA GLY A 188 8.45 10.87 16.56
C GLY A 188 9.64 9.94 16.34
N MET A 189 9.73 8.83 17.11
CA MET A 189 10.82 7.86 16.95
C MET A 189 10.61 7.02 15.70
N LEU A 190 11.65 6.89 14.86
CA LEU A 190 11.66 5.99 13.71
C LEU A 190 11.62 4.54 14.19
N ILE A 191 10.57 3.81 13.79
CA ILE A 191 10.39 2.39 14.11
C ILE A 191 11.12 1.52 13.08
N LYS A 192 10.90 1.80 11.79
CA LYS A 192 11.49 1.08 10.65
C LYS A 192 11.39 1.88 9.37
N THR A 193 12.15 1.44 8.37
CA THR A 193 12.03 1.90 6.98
C THR A 193 11.63 0.74 6.07
N LEU A 194 10.72 1.00 5.16
CA LEU A 194 10.26 0.07 4.11
C LEU A 194 10.84 0.55 2.77
N TYR A 195 11.49 -0.35 2.03
CA TYR A 195 12.09 -0.08 0.71
C TYR A 195 11.38 -0.91 -0.34
N TYR A 196 10.72 -0.25 -1.30
CA TYR A 196 10.01 -0.88 -2.42
C TYR A 196 10.94 -0.96 -3.62
N LYS A 197 11.20 -2.16 -4.10
CA LYS A 197 12.22 -2.44 -5.11
C LYS A 197 11.69 -3.38 -6.20
N GLU A 198 12.47 -3.47 -7.28
CA GLU A 198 12.29 -4.42 -8.38
C GLU A 198 10.87 -4.35 -8.98
N PRO A 199 10.55 -3.29 -9.77
CA PRO A 199 9.29 -3.22 -10.49
C PRO A 199 9.08 -4.46 -11.36
N LYS A 200 7.88 -5.05 -11.30
CA LYS A 200 7.51 -6.27 -12.03
C LYS A 200 6.09 -6.19 -12.53
N ASP A 201 5.87 -6.67 -13.75
CA ASP A 201 4.53 -6.92 -14.29
C ASP A 201 4.04 -8.31 -13.82
N PHE A 202 2.94 -8.32 -13.06
CA PHE A 202 2.27 -9.53 -12.59
C PHE A 202 1.14 -9.97 -13.53
N GLY A 203 0.94 -9.26 -14.65
CA GLY A 203 -0.21 -9.43 -15.54
C GLY A 203 -1.47 -8.69 -15.05
N ASN A 204 -2.52 -8.69 -15.90
CA ASN A 204 -3.80 -8.03 -15.60
C ASN A 204 -3.68 -6.53 -15.29
N GLY A 205 -2.65 -5.85 -15.83
CA GLY A 205 -2.39 -4.43 -15.56
C GLY A 205 -1.76 -4.14 -14.19
N ILE A 206 -1.28 -5.15 -13.47
CA ILE A 206 -0.65 -4.99 -12.16
C ILE A 206 0.86 -4.86 -12.34
N VAL A 207 1.37 -3.62 -12.41
CA VAL A 207 2.80 -3.31 -12.45
C VAL A 207 3.19 -2.62 -11.14
N ARG A 208 4.00 -3.29 -10.32
CA ARG A 208 4.37 -2.77 -9.00
C ARG A 208 5.71 -3.35 -8.51
N PRO A 209 6.31 -2.78 -7.45
CA PRO A 209 7.46 -3.37 -6.78
C PRO A 209 7.21 -4.83 -6.36
N SER A 210 8.15 -5.71 -6.71
CA SER A 210 8.08 -7.15 -6.39
C SER A 210 8.85 -7.53 -5.13
N VAL A 211 9.69 -6.63 -4.61
CA VAL A 211 10.45 -6.80 -3.38
C VAL A 211 10.15 -5.67 -2.43
N LEU A 212 9.83 -5.99 -1.19
CA LEU A 212 9.71 -5.08 -0.07
C LEU A 212 10.72 -5.47 0.98
N GLU A 213 11.76 -4.65 1.16
CA GLU A 213 12.75 -4.83 2.23
C GLU A 213 12.43 -3.93 3.41
N THR A 214 12.91 -4.32 4.59
CA THR A 214 12.81 -3.49 5.79
C THR A 214 13.99 -3.71 6.72
N ASP A 215 14.40 -2.63 7.35
CA ASP A 215 15.28 -2.62 8.52
C ASP A 215 14.69 -1.72 9.62
N SER A 216 15.27 -1.78 10.80
CA SER A 216 14.81 -1.01 11.94
C SER A 216 15.98 -0.60 12.82
N PRO A 217 16.06 0.68 13.24
CA PRO A 217 17.06 1.10 14.23
C PRO A 217 16.87 0.44 15.59
N LEU A 218 15.67 -0.10 15.88
CA LEU A 218 15.34 -0.81 17.12
C LEU A 218 15.88 -2.24 17.15
N TYR A 219 16.14 -2.84 15.97
CA TYR A 219 16.62 -4.21 15.80
C TYR A 219 17.90 -4.21 14.96
N LYS A 220 19.01 -3.73 15.57
CA LYS A 220 20.30 -3.58 14.87
C LYS A 220 20.77 -4.90 14.26
N GLY A 221 21.08 -4.85 12.96
CA GLY A 221 21.57 -5.99 12.19
C GLY A 221 20.50 -6.95 11.67
N TYR A 222 19.26 -6.88 12.18
CA TYR A 222 18.14 -7.64 11.62
C TYR A 222 17.58 -6.94 10.38
N LYS A 223 17.27 -7.73 9.37
CA LYS A 223 16.58 -7.30 8.15
C LYS A 223 15.49 -8.28 7.82
N SER A 224 14.48 -7.82 7.09
CA SER A 224 13.48 -8.71 6.51
C SER A 224 13.19 -8.30 5.08
N ALA A 225 12.84 -9.27 4.24
CA ALA A 225 12.40 -9.03 2.88
C ALA A 225 11.13 -9.82 2.59
N MET A 226 10.23 -9.24 1.81
CA MET A 226 9.04 -9.87 1.28
C MET A 226 9.11 -9.84 -0.24
N VAL A 227 9.15 -11.03 -0.85
CA VAL A 227 9.24 -11.20 -2.31
C VAL A 227 7.90 -11.68 -2.82
N TYR A 228 7.25 -10.89 -3.66
CA TYR A 228 5.97 -11.21 -4.27
C TYR A 228 6.19 -12.09 -5.51
N ALA A 229 5.60 -13.29 -5.53
CA ALA A 229 5.74 -14.25 -6.62
C ALA A 229 4.58 -14.17 -7.62
N LYS A 230 3.35 -14.08 -7.10
CA LYS A 230 2.10 -13.98 -7.88
C LYS A 230 1.16 -13.01 -7.20
N ILE A 231 0.50 -12.17 -7.98
CA ILE A 231 -0.65 -11.35 -7.57
C ILE A 231 -1.66 -11.45 -8.70
N ALA A 232 -2.90 -11.80 -8.39
CA ALA A 232 -3.95 -11.94 -9.39
C ALA A 232 -5.32 -11.54 -8.82
N PRO A 233 -6.16 -10.83 -9.57
CA PRO A 233 -7.54 -10.57 -9.18
C PRO A 233 -8.26 -11.88 -8.86
N LYS A 234 -9.06 -11.89 -7.80
CA LYS A 234 -9.83 -13.06 -7.38
C LYS A 234 -11.16 -12.63 -6.79
N LYS A 235 -12.24 -13.26 -7.24
CA LYS A 235 -13.57 -13.11 -6.61
C LYS A 235 -13.58 -13.90 -5.30
N LEU A 236 -13.94 -13.26 -4.21
CA LEU A 236 -13.94 -13.84 -2.86
C LEU A 236 -15.31 -13.63 -2.21
N ALA A 237 -15.85 -14.69 -1.63
CA ALA A 237 -17.04 -14.62 -0.79
C ALA A 237 -16.69 -13.99 0.57
N ASP A 238 -17.65 -13.34 1.25
CA ASP A 238 -17.39 -12.70 2.54
C ASP A 238 -17.12 -13.69 3.66
N GLU A 239 -17.65 -14.90 3.57
CA GLU A 239 -17.44 -15.99 4.53
C GLU A 239 -15.97 -16.39 4.69
N VAL A 240 -15.15 -16.15 3.66
CA VAL A 240 -13.68 -16.34 3.68
C VAL A 240 -13.03 -15.53 4.80
N PHE A 241 -13.60 -14.36 5.09
CA PHE A 241 -13.10 -13.42 6.09
C PHE A 241 -13.83 -13.58 7.42
N SER A 242 -13.88 -14.80 7.93
CA SER A 242 -14.52 -15.11 9.22
C SER A 242 -13.59 -15.96 10.10
N LEU A 243 -13.79 -15.91 11.42
CA LEU A 243 -13.02 -16.72 12.37
C LEU A 243 -13.18 -18.22 12.10
N ASN A 244 -14.39 -18.63 11.68
CA ASN A 244 -14.70 -20.02 11.37
C ASN A 244 -13.98 -20.54 10.11
N HIS A 245 -13.59 -19.64 9.20
CA HIS A 245 -12.89 -20.02 7.96
C HIS A 245 -11.38 -20.11 8.13
N LEU A 246 -10.80 -19.55 9.22
CA LEU A 246 -9.35 -19.51 9.41
C LEU A 246 -8.66 -20.86 9.36
N SER A 247 -9.31 -21.94 9.82
CA SER A 247 -8.77 -23.31 9.73
C SER A 247 -8.83 -23.92 8.33
N ARG A 248 -9.57 -23.28 7.39
CA ARG A 248 -9.86 -23.79 6.04
C ARG A 248 -9.34 -22.90 4.92
N VAL A 249 -8.50 -21.91 5.23
CA VAL A 249 -7.95 -20.96 4.24
C VAL A 249 -7.21 -21.66 3.10
N ASP A 250 -6.65 -22.84 3.35
CA ASP A 250 -5.96 -23.66 2.35
C ASP A 250 -6.89 -24.13 1.21
N GLU A 251 -8.20 -24.25 1.46
CA GLU A 251 -9.22 -24.63 0.46
C GLU A 251 -9.42 -23.56 -0.64
N LEU A 252 -8.91 -22.34 -0.43
CA LEU A 252 -9.03 -21.24 -1.39
C LEU A 252 -8.01 -21.29 -2.54
N ARG A 253 -7.00 -22.15 -2.47
CA ARG A 253 -5.85 -22.20 -3.37
C ARG A 253 -6.11 -22.98 -4.63
#